data_052ab8c51a5b437b3c8fa29b1ba014b6
#
_entry.id   052ab8c51a5b437b3c8fa29b1ba014b6
#
_cell.length_a   1.000
_cell.length_b   1.000
_cell.length_c   1.000
_cell.angle_alpha   90.00
_cell.angle_beta   90.00
_cell.angle_gamma   90.00
#
_symmetry.space_group_name_H-M   'P 1'
#
loop_
_entity.id
_entity.type
_entity.pdbx_description
1 polymer ?
#
loop_
_entity_poly.entity_id
_entity_poly.type
_entity_poly.pdbx_seq_one_letter_code
_entity_poly.pdbx_strand_id
1 'polypeptide(L)'
;MRVLGVDPGLTRCGLGVVEAGQGAAVRLVGTTVISTPAGPDTGSRLLVLEERIEAWLGEYRPDAVAVERVFSQHNVRTVMGTAQAGAVAMLCAARRGLPVALHTPSEVKAAVTGNGRADKAQVTHMVTRLLRMSDPPRPADAADALALAICHLWRGGAQGRLAAAGTLAGTAAGPLAGTLAASVAGTAAGTAAGTVAGGGPGR
;
A
#
# COMPACT_ATOMS: atom_id res chain seq x y z
N MET A 1 -14.60 2.98 7.10
CA MET A 1 -13.35 2.85 6.34
C MET A 1 -13.57 1.91 5.18
N ARG A 2 -13.24 2.34 3.98
CA ARG A 2 -13.31 1.57 2.74
C ARG A 2 -11.90 1.39 2.19
N VAL A 3 -11.56 0.19 1.75
CA VAL A 3 -10.20 -0.14 1.28
C VAL A 3 -10.28 -0.75 -0.11
N LEU A 4 -9.44 -0.26 -1.03
CA LEU A 4 -9.16 -0.90 -2.30
C LEU A 4 -7.94 -1.80 -2.15
N GLY A 5 -8.11 -3.10 -2.36
CA GLY A 5 -7.02 -4.06 -2.51
C GLY A 5 -6.64 -4.23 -3.97
N VAL A 6 -5.35 -4.26 -4.23
CA VAL A 6 -4.78 -4.45 -5.56
C VAL A 6 -3.82 -5.63 -5.53
N ASP A 7 -4.16 -6.69 -6.26
CA ASP A 7 -3.25 -7.80 -6.58
C ASP A 7 -2.59 -7.50 -7.94
N PRO A 8 -1.34 -6.97 -7.94
CA PRO A 8 -0.76 -6.41 -9.15
C PRO A 8 -0.25 -7.49 -10.10
N GLY A 9 -0.63 -7.38 -11.35
CA GLY A 9 -0.10 -8.17 -12.44
C GLY A 9 -0.28 -7.46 -13.78
N LEU A 10 0.76 -7.46 -14.61
CA LEU A 10 0.70 -6.78 -15.91
C LEU A 10 -0.32 -7.40 -16.85
N THR A 11 -0.52 -8.71 -16.83
CA THR A 11 -1.50 -9.40 -17.67
C THR A 11 -2.88 -9.47 -17.02
N ARG A 12 -2.91 -9.63 -15.70
CA ARG A 12 -4.12 -9.70 -14.88
C ARG A 12 -3.86 -8.98 -13.58
N CYS A 13 -4.63 -7.96 -13.32
CA CYS A 13 -4.56 -7.17 -12.09
C CYS A 13 -5.89 -7.26 -11.35
N GLY A 14 -5.89 -7.88 -10.19
CA GLY A 14 -7.07 -8.01 -9.34
C GLY A 14 -7.37 -6.70 -8.61
N LEU A 15 -8.63 -6.29 -8.59
CA LEU A 15 -9.13 -5.19 -7.76
C LEU A 15 -10.26 -5.68 -6.87
N GLY A 16 -10.22 -5.32 -5.59
CA GLY A 16 -11.26 -5.65 -4.62
C GLY A 16 -11.52 -4.51 -3.65
N VAL A 17 -12.76 -4.09 -3.51
CA VAL A 17 -13.15 -3.03 -2.57
C VAL A 17 -13.99 -3.62 -1.46
N VAL A 18 -13.55 -3.41 -0.22
CA VAL A 18 -14.30 -3.79 0.97
C VAL A 18 -14.51 -2.60 1.90
N GLU A 19 -15.53 -2.68 2.72
CA GLU A 19 -15.87 -1.65 3.70
C GLU A 19 -16.09 -2.26 5.08
N ALA A 20 -15.67 -1.53 6.12
CA ALA A 20 -15.91 -1.90 7.50
C ALA A 20 -17.42 -1.93 7.80
N GLY A 21 -17.88 -3.05 8.33
CA GLY A 21 -19.20 -3.17 8.93
C GLY A 21 -19.16 -2.91 10.44
N GLN A 22 -20.19 -3.37 11.15
CA GLN A 22 -20.21 -3.31 12.62
C GLN A 22 -19.25 -4.35 13.22
N GLY A 23 -18.46 -3.94 14.21
CA GLY A 23 -17.47 -4.80 14.86
C GLY A 23 -16.36 -5.21 13.89
N ALA A 24 -16.12 -6.51 13.75
CA ALA A 24 -15.13 -7.09 12.83
C ALA A 24 -15.72 -7.47 11.46
N ALA A 25 -17.00 -7.17 11.20
CA ALA A 25 -17.65 -7.51 9.93
C ALA A 25 -17.05 -6.71 8.77
N VAL A 26 -16.98 -7.35 7.61
CA VAL A 26 -16.51 -6.76 6.35
C VAL A 26 -17.60 -6.90 5.31
N ARG A 27 -17.85 -5.86 4.54
CA ARG A 27 -18.82 -5.84 3.45
C ARG A 27 -18.13 -5.73 2.11
N LEU A 28 -18.48 -6.58 1.17
CA LEU A 28 -18.09 -6.46 -0.21
C LEU A 28 -18.72 -5.21 -0.84
N VAL A 29 -17.94 -4.40 -1.52
CA VAL A 29 -18.42 -3.23 -2.28
C VAL A 29 -18.28 -3.48 -3.78
N GLY A 30 -17.16 -4.03 -4.23
CA GLY A 30 -16.92 -4.37 -5.62
C GLY A 30 -15.69 -5.22 -5.81
N THR A 31 -15.63 -5.97 -6.92
CA THR A 31 -14.43 -6.71 -7.31
C THR A 31 -14.37 -6.88 -8.83
N THR A 32 -13.18 -6.87 -9.38
CA THR A 32 -12.93 -7.11 -10.81
C THR A 32 -11.50 -7.60 -11.05
N VAL A 33 -11.22 -8.05 -12.26
CA VAL A 33 -9.86 -8.28 -12.74
C VAL A 33 -9.68 -7.53 -14.05
N ILE A 34 -8.72 -6.62 -14.06
CA ILE A 34 -8.29 -5.93 -15.29
C ILE A 34 -7.40 -6.89 -16.06
N SER A 35 -7.76 -7.16 -17.31
CA SER A 35 -6.96 -8.00 -18.21
C SER A 35 -6.34 -7.12 -19.29
N THR A 36 -5.02 -7.20 -19.45
CA THR A 36 -4.32 -6.60 -20.59
C THR A 36 -3.74 -7.70 -21.46
N PRO A 37 -4.13 -7.80 -22.74
CA PRO A 37 -3.66 -8.88 -23.62
C PRO A 37 -2.15 -8.79 -23.86
N ALA A 38 -1.53 -9.93 -24.14
CA ALA A 38 -0.18 -9.97 -24.66
C ALA A 38 -0.19 -9.47 -26.11
N GLY A 39 0.73 -8.60 -26.50
CA GLY A 39 0.81 -8.04 -27.87
C GLY A 39 1.17 -6.57 -27.85
N PRO A 40 0.40 -5.67 -27.23
CA PRO A 40 0.81 -4.30 -27.03
C PRO A 40 2.10 -4.19 -26.19
N ASP A 41 2.83 -3.11 -26.39
CA ASP A 41 4.01 -2.80 -25.56
C ASP A 41 3.64 -2.59 -24.09
N THR A 42 4.62 -2.70 -23.22
CA THR A 42 4.42 -2.58 -21.77
C THR A 42 3.80 -1.23 -21.37
N GLY A 43 4.21 -0.13 -22.00
CA GLY A 43 3.69 1.21 -21.68
C GLY A 43 2.20 1.31 -21.94
N SER A 44 1.73 0.86 -23.11
CA SER A 44 0.31 0.82 -23.45
C SER A 44 -0.51 -0.03 -22.48
N ARG A 45 0.04 -1.15 -22.02
CA ARG A 45 -0.62 -2.03 -21.04
C ARG A 45 -0.70 -1.37 -19.66
N LEU A 46 0.35 -0.64 -19.23
CA LEU A 46 0.34 0.13 -17.98
C LEU A 46 -0.65 1.28 -18.02
N LEU A 47 -0.82 1.93 -19.18
CA LEU A 47 -1.83 2.97 -19.37
C LEU A 47 -3.24 2.42 -19.16
N VAL A 48 -3.56 1.25 -19.72
CA VAL A 48 -4.85 0.59 -19.46
C VAL A 48 -5.06 0.29 -17.98
N LEU A 49 -4.01 -0.13 -17.26
CA LEU A 49 -4.09 -0.34 -15.81
C LEU A 49 -4.36 0.97 -15.07
N GLU A 50 -3.65 2.05 -15.42
CA GLU A 50 -3.84 3.37 -14.83
C GLU A 50 -5.28 3.85 -15.00
N GLU A 51 -5.80 3.86 -16.23
CA GLU A 51 -7.16 4.29 -16.53
C GLU A 51 -8.22 3.53 -15.72
N ARG A 52 -8.07 2.21 -15.63
CA ARG A 52 -9.03 1.37 -14.90
C ARG A 52 -8.93 1.55 -13.38
N ILE A 53 -7.73 1.66 -12.85
CA ILE A 53 -7.52 1.93 -11.41
C ILE A 53 -8.05 3.31 -11.05
N GLU A 54 -7.77 4.34 -11.86
CA GLU A 54 -8.29 5.69 -11.67
C GLU A 54 -9.83 5.74 -11.68
N ALA A 55 -10.46 5.01 -12.62
CA ALA A 55 -11.92 4.89 -12.66
C ALA A 55 -12.46 4.27 -11.36
N TRP A 56 -11.84 3.19 -10.85
CA TRP A 56 -12.23 2.54 -9.60
C TRP A 56 -12.02 3.42 -8.38
N LEU A 57 -10.91 4.16 -8.30
CA LEU A 57 -10.68 5.12 -7.23
C LEU A 57 -11.73 6.25 -7.23
N GLY A 58 -12.14 6.69 -8.42
CA GLY A 58 -13.21 7.70 -8.58
C GLY A 58 -14.59 7.19 -8.19
N GLU A 59 -14.94 5.97 -8.61
CA GLU A 59 -16.24 5.33 -8.36
C GLU A 59 -16.43 4.97 -6.88
N TYR A 60 -15.47 4.22 -6.35
CA TYR A 60 -15.61 3.64 -5.00
C TYR A 60 -15.11 4.54 -3.88
N ARG A 61 -14.30 5.55 -4.17
CA ARG A 61 -13.74 6.52 -3.21
C ARG A 61 -13.20 5.85 -1.93
N PRO A 62 -12.20 4.97 -2.04
CA PRO A 62 -11.64 4.31 -0.87
C PRO A 62 -10.89 5.30 0.03
N ASP A 63 -10.78 4.98 1.31
CA ASP A 63 -9.99 5.75 2.28
C ASP A 63 -8.50 5.36 2.26
N ALA A 64 -8.18 4.18 1.71
CA ALA A 64 -6.81 3.66 1.60
C ALA A 64 -6.71 2.63 0.47
N VAL A 65 -5.47 2.43 -0.01
CA VAL A 65 -5.13 1.39 -1.00
C VAL A 65 -4.16 0.39 -0.37
N ALA A 66 -4.47 -0.90 -0.51
CA ALA A 66 -3.61 -2.00 -0.10
C ALA A 66 -3.07 -2.71 -1.34
N VAL A 67 -1.74 -2.83 -1.45
CA VAL A 67 -1.09 -3.46 -2.61
C VAL A 67 -0.23 -4.63 -2.12
N GLU A 68 -0.20 -5.73 -2.88
CA GLU A 68 0.71 -6.83 -2.56
C GLU A 68 2.16 -6.40 -2.71
N ARG A 69 2.96 -6.70 -1.69
CA ARG A 69 4.42 -6.49 -1.75
C ARG A 69 5.07 -7.53 -2.64
N VAL A 70 5.68 -7.09 -3.71
CA VAL A 70 6.40 -7.96 -4.65
C VAL A 70 7.71 -8.45 -4.02
N PHE A 71 7.93 -9.77 -4.05
CA PHE A 71 9.19 -10.40 -3.68
C PHE A 71 9.81 -11.08 -4.90
N SER A 72 11.08 -10.80 -5.15
CA SER A 72 11.85 -11.43 -6.22
C SER A 72 12.37 -12.79 -5.75
N GLN A 73 11.63 -13.88 -5.95
CA GLN A 73 12.14 -15.20 -5.58
C GLN A 73 12.33 -16.18 -6.74
N HIS A 74 11.58 -16.13 -7.86
CA HIS A 74 11.64 -17.22 -8.82
C HIS A 74 11.54 -16.87 -10.32
N ASN A 75 11.09 -15.69 -10.74
CA ASN A 75 10.99 -15.37 -12.18
C ASN A 75 11.10 -13.86 -12.44
N VAL A 76 12.26 -13.41 -12.87
CA VAL A 76 12.57 -11.99 -13.10
C VAL A 76 11.58 -11.33 -14.09
N ARG A 77 11.16 -12.04 -15.15
CA ARG A 77 10.21 -11.50 -16.14
C ARG A 77 8.85 -11.19 -15.52
N THR A 78 8.31 -12.10 -14.73
CA THR A 78 7.00 -11.95 -14.09
C THR A 78 7.09 -10.87 -13.00
N VAL A 79 8.17 -10.88 -12.20
CA VAL A 79 8.41 -9.90 -11.13
C VAL A 79 8.42 -8.47 -11.65
N MET A 80 9.10 -8.21 -12.79
CA MET A 80 9.13 -6.86 -13.37
C MET A 80 7.74 -6.35 -13.75
N GLY A 81 6.94 -7.16 -14.43
CA GLY A 81 5.57 -6.79 -14.80
C GLY A 81 4.67 -6.56 -13.58
N THR A 82 4.81 -7.39 -12.55
CA THR A 82 4.08 -7.23 -11.28
C THR A 82 4.51 -5.95 -10.56
N ALA A 83 5.81 -5.67 -10.49
CA ALA A 83 6.33 -4.45 -9.86
C ALA A 83 5.86 -3.19 -10.60
N GLN A 84 5.87 -3.20 -11.94
CA GLN A 84 5.37 -2.09 -12.75
C GLN A 84 3.87 -1.86 -12.53
N ALA A 85 3.05 -2.91 -12.53
CA ALA A 85 1.61 -2.80 -12.24
C ALA A 85 1.36 -2.27 -10.82
N GLY A 86 2.13 -2.74 -9.83
CA GLY A 86 2.07 -2.24 -8.46
C GLY A 86 2.45 -0.77 -8.35
N ALA A 87 3.48 -0.33 -9.10
CA ALA A 87 3.89 1.07 -9.15
C ALA A 87 2.79 1.97 -9.72
N VAL A 88 2.06 1.53 -10.75
CA VAL A 88 0.90 2.25 -11.28
C VAL A 88 -0.18 2.42 -10.20
N ALA A 89 -0.53 1.36 -9.47
CA ALA A 89 -1.53 1.44 -8.40
C ALA A 89 -1.13 2.43 -7.29
N MET A 90 0.15 2.39 -6.89
CA MET A 90 0.69 3.33 -5.90
C MET A 90 0.67 4.77 -6.41
N LEU A 91 1.01 5.00 -7.68
CA LEU A 91 1.00 6.34 -8.28
C LEU A 91 -0.41 6.92 -8.36
N CYS A 92 -1.41 6.14 -8.81
CA CYS A 92 -2.82 6.54 -8.84
C CYS A 92 -3.32 6.93 -7.43
N ALA A 93 -2.99 6.12 -6.42
CA ALA A 93 -3.34 6.43 -5.02
C ALA A 93 -2.67 7.72 -4.53
N ALA A 94 -1.37 7.89 -4.79
CA ALA A 94 -0.61 9.07 -4.37
C ALA A 94 -1.13 10.37 -5.01
N ARG A 95 -1.49 10.36 -6.29
CA ARG A 95 -2.11 11.50 -6.99
C ARG A 95 -3.41 11.97 -6.32
N ARG A 96 -4.11 11.07 -5.65
CA ARG A 96 -5.35 11.35 -4.92
C ARG A 96 -5.14 11.59 -3.42
N GLY A 97 -3.89 11.63 -2.96
CA GLY A 97 -3.55 11.79 -1.54
C GLY A 97 -3.99 10.61 -0.66
N LEU A 98 -4.22 9.43 -1.25
CA LEU A 98 -4.65 8.25 -0.52
C LEU A 98 -3.44 7.53 0.09
N PRO A 99 -3.51 7.09 1.35
CA PRO A 99 -2.48 6.28 1.96
C PRO A 99 -2.39 4.91 1.28
N VAL A 100 -1.16 4.46 1.05
CA VAL A 100 -0.86 3.15 0.47
C VAL A 100 -0.18 2.26 1.49
N ALA A 101 -0.66 1.04 1.66
CA ALA A 101 -0.03 0.02 2.48
C ALA A 101 0.41 -1.16 1.63
N LEU A 102 1.62 -1.66 1.88
CA LEU A 102 2.16 -2.86 1.24
C LEU A 102 2.06 -4.04 2.21
N HIS A 103 1.43 -5.12 1.78
CA HIS A 103 1.30 -6.34 2.55
C HIS A 103 1.99 -7.51 1.86
N THR A 104 2.69 -8.33 2.64
CA THR A 104 3.28 -9.57 2.15
C THR A 104 2.22 -10.66 1.99
N PRO A 105 2.40 -11.64 1.08
CA PRO A 105 1.48 -12.76 0.95
C PRO A 105 1.22 -13.51 2.26
N SER A 106 2.25 -13.70 3.09
CA SER A 106 2.12 -14.37 4.38
C SER A 106 1.30 -13.57 5.39
N GLU A 107 1.43 -12.24 5.39
CA GLU A 107 0.60 -11.36 6.24
C GLU A 107 -0.87 -11.42 5.84
N VAL A 108 -1.16 -11.38 4.53
CA VAL A 108 -2.52 -11.48 4.00
C VAL A 108 -3.14 -12.83 4.38
N LYS A 109 -2.43 -13.93 4.14
CA LYS A 109 -2.86 -15.28 4.52
C LYS A 109 -3.15 -15.38 6.01
N ALA A 110 -2.23 -14.92 6.87
CA ALA A 110 -2.40 -14.94 8.32
C ALA A 110 -3.61 -14.11 8.77
N ALA A 111 -3.82 -12.93 8.18
CA ALA A 111 -4.95 -12.08 8.53
C ALA A 111 -6.30 -12.72 8.19
N VAL A 112 -6.42 -13.33 7.00
CA VAL A 112 -7.69 -13.87 6.49
C VAL A 112 -7.99 -15.26 7.05
N THR A 113 -6.97 -16.13 7.19
CA THR A 113 -7.16 -17.53 7.56
C THR A 113 -6.66 -17.89 8.97
N GLY A 114 -5.93 -16.99 9.63
CA GLY A 114 -5.19 -17.29 10.87
C GLY A 114 -3.87 -18.05 10.63
N ASN A 115 -3.55 -18.42 9.38
CA ASN A 115 -2.35 -19.20 9.03
C ASN A 115 -1.59 -18.57 7.86
N GLY A 116 -0.39 -18.04 8.11
CA GLY A 116 0.46 -17.41 7.08
C GLY A 116 0.96 -18.35 5.97
N ARG A 117 0.77 -19.68 6.14
CA ARG A 117 1.13 -20.72 5.16
C ARG A 117 -0.09 -21.29 4.43
N ALA A 118 -1.27 -20.71 4.61
CA ALA A 118 -2.49 -21.14 3.94
C ALA A 118 -2.31 -21.22 2.42
N ASP A 119 -2.94 -22.20 1.79
CA ASP A 119 -2.99 -22.31 0.33
C ASP A 119 -4.05 -21.38 -0.29
N LYS A 120 -4.07 -21.28 -1.61
CA LYS A 120 -5.02 -20.42 -2.32
C LYS A 120 -6.49 -20.84 -2.09
N ALA A 121 -6.77 -22.12 -2.01
CA ALA A 121 -8.13 -22.61 -1.80
C ALA A 121 -8.65 -22.21 -0.42
N GLN A 122 -7.81 -22.30 0.61
CA GLN A 122 -8.14 -21.85 1.98
C GLN A 122 -8.39 -20.34 2.04
N VAL A 123 -7.56 -19.53 1.39
CA VAL A 123 -7.74 -18.07 1.32
C VAL A 123 -9.06 -17.74 0.62
N THR A 124 -9.30 -18.31 -0.57
CA THR A 124 -10.53 -18.09 -1.33
C THR A 124 -11.77 -18.50 -0.53
N HIS A 125 -11.74 -19.66 0.13
CA HIS A 125 -12.84 -20.12 0.99
C HIS A 125 -13.12 -19.11 2.13
N MET A 126 -12.08 -18.64 2.81
CA MET A 126 -12.25 -17.67 3.90
C MET A 126 -12.76 -16.32 3.41
N VAL A 127 -12.25 -15.79 2.28
CA VAL A 127 -12.77 -14.56 1.66
C VAL A 127 -14.27 -14.69 1.35
N THR A 128 -14.66 -15.81 0.72
CA THR A 128 -16.07 -16.10 0.41
C THR A 128 -16.96 -16.06 1.67
N ARG A 129 -16.50 -16.70 2.75
CA ARG A 129 -17.22 -16.72 4.03
C ARG A 129 -17.29 -15.34 4.70
N LEU A 130 -16.17 -14.63 4.78
CA LEU A 130 -16.07 -13.32 5.43
C LEU A 130 -16.95 -12.27 4.76
N LEU A 131 -17.02 -12.32 3.42
CA LEU A 131 -17.84 -11.42 2.62
C LEU A 131 -19.25 -11.92 2.38
N ARG A 132 -19.62 -13.10 2.94
CA ARG A 132 -20.94 -13.74 2.80
C ARG A 132 -21.40 -13.90 1.35
N MET A 133 -20.44 -14.28 0.49
CA MET A 133 -20.71 -14.51 -0.93
C MET A 133 -21.35 -15.88 -1.13
N SER A 134 -22.28 -16.01 -2.09
CA SER A 134 -22.86 -17.29 -2.49
C SER A 134 -21.85 -18.20 -3.19
N ASP A 135 -20.97 -17.57 -4.00
CA ASP A 135 -19.96 -18.24 -4.81
C ASP A 135 -18.57 -17.63 -4.60
N PRO A 136 -17.52 -18.43 -4.74
CA PRO A 136 -16.15 -17.91 -4.68
C PRO A 136 -15.91 -16.84 -5.76
N PRO A 137 -15.18 -15.76 -5.44
CA PRO A 137 -14.84 -14.74 -6.43
C PRO A 137 -14.00 -15.34 -7.56
N ARG A 138 -14.35 -14.99 -8.79
CA ARG A 138 -13.67 -15.44 -10.01
C ARG A 138 -13.31 -14.26 -10.90
N PRO A 139 -12.15 -14.31 -11.57
CA PRO A 139 -11.05 -15.29 -11.42
C PRO A 139 -10.31 -15.18 -10.09
N ALA A 140 -9.32 -16.05 -9.83
CA ALA A 140 -8.62 -16.14 -8.53
C ALA A 140 -8.00 -14.82 -8.06
N ASP A 141 -7.50 -14.00 -8.98
CA ASP A 141 -6.90 -12.68 -8.68
C ASP A 141 -7.91 -11.73 -7.99
N ALA A 142 -9.21 -11.94 -8.20
CA ALA A 142 -10.26 -11.21 -7.48
C ALA A 142 -10.30 -11.57 -5.99
N ALA A 143 -10.08 -12.86 -5.66
CA ALA A 143 -10.00 -13.31 -4.27
C ALA A 143 -8.75 -12.77 -3.57
N ASP A 144 -7.61 -12.76 -4.28
CA ASP A 144 -6.34 -12.26 -3.76
C ASP A 144 -6.43 -10.75 -3.46
N ALA A 145 -7.04 -9.95 -4.34
CA ALA A 145 -7.28 -8.52 -4.12
C ALA A 145 -8.23 -8.25 -2.95
N LEU A 146 -9.31 -9.02 -2.82
CA LEU A 146 -10.23 -8.91 -1.68
C LEU A 146 -9.55 -9.29 -0.36
N ALA A 147 -8.70 -10.32 -0.36
CA ALA A 147 -7.92 -10.71 0.81
C ALA A 147 -6.97 -9.60 1.27
N LEU A 148 -6.31 -8.90 0.34
CA LEU A 148 -5.48 -7.72 0.62
C LEU A 148 -6.28 -6.59 1.28
N ALA A 149 -7.44 -6.27 0.74
CA ALA A 149 -8.32 -5.24 1.28
C ALA A 149 -8.80 -5.58 2.70
N ILE A 150 -9.20 -6.83 2.95
CA ILE A 150 -9.61 -7.32 4.27
C ILE A 150 -8.44 -7.24 5.26
N CYS A 151 -7.26 -7.71 4.86
CA CYS A 151 -6.04 -7.66 5.67
C CYS A 151 -5.75 -6.23 6.13
N HIS A 152 -5.77 -5.28 5.21
CA HIS A 152 -5.51 -3.87 5.53
C HIS A 152 -6.59 -3.29 6.44
N LEU A 153 -7.85 -3.56 6.16
CA LEU A 153 -8.98 -3.07 6.96
C LEU A 153 -8.85 -3.49 8.43
N TRP A 154 -8.49 -4.73 8.71
CA TRP A 154 -8.34 -5.23 10.07
C TRP A 154 -7.06 -4.74 10.76
N ARG A 155 -5.94 -4.70 10.07
CA ARG A 155 -4.65 -4.21 10.61
C ARG A 155 -4.67 -2.71 10.85
N GLY A 156 -5.20 -1.93 9.91
CA GLY A 156 -5.36 -0.49 10.05
C GLY A 156 -6.26 -0.11 11.22
N GLY A 157 -7.37 -0.82 11.39
CA GLY A 157 -8.26 -0.66 12.53
C GLY A 157 -7.61 -1.01 13.88
N ALA A 158 -6.71 -2.00 13.92
CA ALA A 158 -5.95 -2.35 15.12
C ALA A 158 -4.90 -1.29 15.46
N GLN A 159 -4.15 -0.82 14.47
CA GLN A 159 -3.15 0.25 14.65
C GLN A 159 -3.79 1.57 15.08
N GLY A 160 -4.94 1.94 14.50
CA GLY A 160 -5.69 3.13 14.90
C GLY A 160 -6.18 3.06 16.35
N ARG A 161 -6.64 1.90 16.81
CA ARG A 161 -7.04 1.68 18.21
C ARG A 161 -5.85 1.76 19.17
N LEU A 162 -4.70 1.20 18.80
CA LEU A 162 -3.48 1.29 19.61
C LEU A 162 -2.95 2.73 19.69
N ALA A 163 -2.97 3.47 18.59
CA ALA A 163 -2.58 4.87 18.57
C ALA A 163 -3.51 5.72 19.44
N ALA A 164 -4.83 5.52 19.36
CA ALA A 164 -5.81 6.21 20.20
C ALA A 164 -5.65 5.89 21.69
N ALA A 165 -5.36 4.62 22.02
CA ALA A 165 -5.10 4.20 23.40
C ALA A 165 -3.78 4.80 23.95
N GLY A 166 -2.74 4.90 23.11
CA GLY A 166 -1.48 5.54 23.46
C GLY A 166 -1.63 7.05 23.73
N THR A 167 -2.47 7.73 22.96
CA THR A 167 -2.76 9.15 23.16
C THR A 167 -3.52 9.40 24.47
N LEU A 168 -4.47 8.52 24.81
CA LEU A 168 -5.19 8.61 26.10
C LEU A 168 -4.30 8.30 27.30
N ALA A 169 -3.31 7.42 27.17
CA ALA A 169 -2.34 7.13 28.22
C ALA A 169 -1.33 8.27 28.41
N GLY A 170 -0.97 8.98 27.33
CA GLY A 170 -0.06 10.13 27.37
C GLY A 170 -0.66 11.39 28.02
N THR A 171 -1.98 11.55 28.01
CA THR A 171 -2.67 12.69 28.64
C THR A 171 -2.85 12.53 30.15
N ALA A 172 -2.61 11.34 30.71
CA ALA A 172 -2.67 11.10 32.16
C ALA A 172 -1.34 11.40 32.90
N ALA A 173 -0.24 11.64 32.20
CA ALA A 173 1.02 12.09 32.76
C ALA A 173 1.08 13.63 32.64
N GLY A 174 0.76 14.32 33.73
CA GLY A 174 0.81 15.78 33.81
C GLY A 174 2.20 16.35 33.54
N PRO A 175 2.31 17.65 33.25
CA PRO A 175 3.55 18.27 32.81
C PRO A 175 4.52 18.39 33.98
N LEU A 176 5.57 17.59 34.01
CA LEU A 176 6.78 17.95 34.74
C LEU A 176 7.53 19.00 33.91
N ALA A 177 7.23 20.26 34.23
CA ALA A 177 8.03 21.39 33.86
C ALA A 177 9.44 21.24 34.44
N GLY A 178 10.42 21.21 33.57
CA GLY A 178 11.84 21.16 33.93
C GLY A 178 12.69 21.75 32.82
N THR A 179 12.69 23.07 32.78
CA THR A 179 13.73 24.00 32.38
C THR A 179 15.07 23.36 32.01
N LEU A 180 15.46 23.45 30.76
CA LEU A 180 16.83 23.63 30.30
C LEU A 180 16.80 24.34 28.94
N ALA A 181 16.55 25.65 29.00
CA ALA A 181 16.92 26.57 27.93
C ALA A 181 18.26 27.19 28.29
N ALA A 182 19.00 27.52 27.26
CA ALA A 182 20.20 28.34 27.24
C ALA A 182 21.54 27.59 27.34
N SER A 183 22.18 27.52 26.23
CA SER A 183 23.52 28.03 25.95
C SER A 183 24.14 27.32 24.76
N VAL A 184 24.11 27.90 23.59
CA VAL A 184 25.24 28.13 22.69
C VAL A 184 24.77 29.15 21.64
N ALA A 185 24.95 30.39 22.00
CA ALA A 185 25.14 31.47 21.04
C ALA A 185 26.55 32.00 21.24
N GLY A 186 27.28 32.15 20.18
CA GLY A 186 28.56 32.85 20.19
C GLY A 186 29.72 31.98 19.71
N THR A 187 30.13 32.10 18.49
CA THR A 187 31.21 32.96 18.09
C THR A 187 31.35 32.86 16.58
N ALA A 188 30.98 33.90 15.89
CA ALA A 188 31.38 34.19 14.53
C ALA A 188 32.60 35.13 14.54
N ALA A 189 33.25 35.19 13.43
CA ALA A 189 34.18 36.20 12.98
C ALA A 189 35.67 35.82 13.05
N GLY A 190 36.26 35.96 11.91
CA GLY A 190 37.71 36.02 11.72
C GLY A 190 38.07 35.53 10.34
N THR A 191 37.84 36.35 9.30
CA THR A 191 38.81 37.10 8.52
C THR A 191 40.04 36.29 8.06
N ALA A 192 40.25 36.12 6.75
CA ALA A 192 41.24 36.87 6.03
C ALA A 192 41.40 36.35 4.59
N ALA A 193 41.46 37.31 3.73
CA ALA A 193 41.86 37.26 2.35
C ALA A 193 43.25 36.65 2.13
N GLY A 194 43.47 36.05 1.01
CA GLY A 194 44.75 35.59 0.49
C GLY A 194 44.70 35.45 -1.02
N THR A 195 44.95 36.53 -1.67
CA THR A 195 45.24 36.74 -3.08
C THR A 195 46.52 35.96 -3.51
N VAL A 196 46.62 35.73 -4.82
CA VAL A 196 47.79 35.68 -5.71
C VAL A 196 47.80 34.39 -6.55
N ALA A 197 47.41 34.52 -7.79
CA ALA A 197 48.23 34.74 -9.01
C ALA A 197 49.00 33.54 -9.52
N GLY A 198 48.75 33.20 -10.76
CA GLY A 198 49.76 33.12 -11.76
C GLY A 198 50.15 31.73 -12.28
N GLY A 199 49.99 31.54 -13.59
CA GLY A 199 50.82 30.60 -14.31
C GLY A 199 50.10 29.68 -15.28
N GLY A 200 49.84 30.14 -16.46
CA GLY A 200 49.80 29.27 -17.65
C GLY A 200 51.21 29.08 -18.24
N PRO A 201 51.39 28.62 -19.45
CA PRO A 201 50.79 27.51 -20.18
C PRO A 201 51.85 26.51 -20.67
N GLY A 202 51.46 25.43 -21.31
CA GLY A 202 52.44 24.70 -22.06
C GLY A 202 52.13 23.27 -22.42
N ARG A 203 51.77 23.14 -23.65
CA ARG A 203 51.81 22.04 -24.60
C ARG A 203 50.77 20.96 -24.49
#